data_b63cfe7cdffde2db744b5d8bcec3ea3f
#
_entry.id   b63cfe7cdffde2db744b5d8bcec3ea3f
#
_cell.length_a   1.000
_cell.length_b   1.000
_cell.length_c   1.000
_cell.angle_alpha   90.00
_cell.angle_beta   90.00
_cell.angle_gamma   90.00
#
_symmetry.space_group_name_H-M   'P 1'
#
loop_
_entity.id
_entity.type
_entity.pdbx_description
1 polymer ?
#
loop_
_entity_poly.entity_id
_entity_poly.type
_entity_poly.pdbx_seq_one_letter_code
_entity_poly.pdbx_strand_id
1 'polypeptide(L)'
;MMSLKMELVLAALVLAYLQSFVLSNLQGDALSALKLSMNVPDNQLKDWNPNQVTPCTWTNVICDSNEHVISVTLSGINCSGTLSPKIGVLKTLTTLTLKGNGITGGIPKEFGNLTSLTSLDLENNRLSGEIPSSLGDLKKLQFLTLGQNNLSGAIPESLAGLQNLINILLNSNNLSGQIPDHLFQVPKYNFTGNHLNCGRPNLHSCESRNSDSGGSHKSKTGVIVGVVGGFTVLFLFGGLLFFVCKGRHKGYKREVFVDVAGEVDQRIAFGQLKRFSWRELQLATDNFSEKNILGQGGFGKVYKGVLADNTKIAVKRLTDFESPGGDAAFQREVEMISVAVHRNLLRLIGFCTTTTERLLVYPFMQNLSVAYCLRERKPEEPVLDWTTRKRVALGASRGLEYLHEHCNPKIIHRDVKAANVLLDEDFEAVVGDFGLAKLVDVRKTNVTTQVRGTMGHIAPEYLSTGKSSERTDVFGYGIMLLELVTGQRAIDFSRLEEEDDVLLLDHVKKLEREKRLDAIVDRNLNKNYNIQEVEMMIQVALLCTQASPENRPAMSEVVRMLEGEGLAERWEEWQHVEVTRMQEYERLQRRFDWGEDSVYNQDAIELSGGR
;
A
#
# COMPACT_ATOMS: atom_id res chain seq x y z
N MET A 1 -22.36 -55.07 0.14
CA MET A 1 -20.97 -54.59 0.25
C MET A 1 -20.70 -53.25 -0.46
N MET A 2 -21.44 -52.92 -1.53
CA MET A 2 -21.31 -51.64 -2.24
C MET A 2 -21.99 -50.46 -1.51
N SER A 3 -23.15 -50.70 -0.81
CA SER A 3 -23.88 -49.72 -0.03
C SER A 3 -23.07 -49.20 1.17
N LEU A 4 -22.40 -50.06 1.92
CA LEU A 4 -21.61 -49.71 3.10
C LEU A 4 -20.38 -48.86 2.76
N LYS A 5 -19.77 -49.06 1.57
CA LYS A 5 -18.65 -48.21 1.09
C LYS A 5 -19.10 -46.83 0.67
N MET A 6 -20.32 -46.70 0.13
CA MET A 6 -20.89 -45.40 -0.27
C MET A 6 -21.28 -44.58 0.94
N GLU A 7 -21.84 -45.19 2.00
CA GLU A 7 -22.14 -44.51 3.26
C GLU A 7 -20.89 -44.04 4.00
N LEU A 8 -19.80 -44.81 3.98
CA LEU A 8 -18.52 -44.43 4.56
C LEU A 8 -17.88 -43.26 3.80
N VAL A 9 -17.98 -43.23 2.47
CA VAL A 9 -17.49 -42.13 1.64
C VAL A 9 -18.31 -40.88 1.88
N LEU A 10 -19.64 -40.99 1.98
CA LEU A 10 -20.54 -39.88 2.27
C LEU A 10 -20.27 -39.31 3.68
N ALA A 11 -20.09 -40.19 4.67
CA ALA A 11 -19.74 -39.76 6.04
C ALA A 11 -18.36 -39.08 6.10
N ALA A 12 -17.38 -39.55 5.33
CA ALA A 12 -16.06 -38.90 5.24
C ALA A 12 -16.14 -37.54 4.55
N LEU A 13 -16.97 -37.38 3.51
CA LEU A 13 -17.20 -36.08 2.85
C LEU A 13 -17.94 -35.11 3.74
N VAL A 14 -18.96 -35.57 4.50
CA VAL A 14 -19.68 -34.75 5.48
C VAL A 14 -18.75 -34.33 6.63
N LEU A 15 -17.89 -35.23 7.12
CA LEU A 15 -16.90 -34.91 8.14
C LEU A 15 -15.86 -33.91 7.63
N ALA A 16 -15.39 -34.04 6.39
CA ALA A 16 -14.47 -33.09 5.77
C ALA A 16 -15.14 -31.72 5.57
N TYR A 17 -16.41 -31.68 5.18
CA TYR A 17 -17.20 -30.45 5.04
C TYR A 17 -17.44 -29.76 6.39
N LEU A 18 -17.79 -30.54 7.42
CA LEU A 18 -17.95 -30.03 8.80
C LEU A 18 -16.61 -29.55 9.38
N GLN A 19 -15.47 -30.18 9.06
CA GLN A 19 -14.15 -29.69 9.46
C GLN A 19 -13.80 -28.35 8.79
N SER A 20 -14.22 -28.12 7.54
CA SER A 20 -14.02 -26.85 6.85
C SER A 20 -14.81 -25.72 7.50
N PHE A 21 -16.05 -25.98 7.91
CA PHE A 21 -16.88 -25.01 8.65
C PHE A 21 -16.32 -24.70 10.05
N VAL A 22 -15.84 -25.73 10.76
CA VAL A 22 -15.24 -25.54 12.10
C VAL A 22 -13.92 -24.75 12.02
N LEU A 23 -13.10 -24.96 10.98
CA LEU A 23 -11.86 -24.21 10.78
C LEU A 23 -12.13 -22.74 10.40
N SER A 24 -13.18 -22.45 9.63
CA SER A 24 -13.59 -21.08 9.29
C SER A 24 -14.00 -20.29 10.53
N ASN A 25 -14.81 -20.90 11.40
CA ASN A 25 -15.23 -20.29 12.66
C ASN A 25 -14.06 -20.06 13.62
N LEU A 26 -13.10 -20.99 13.68
CA LEU A 26 -11.91 -20.88 14.51
C LEU A 26 -11.01 -19.68 14.14
N GLN A 27 -10.90 -19.35 12.86
CA GLN A 27 -10.12 -18.20 12.39
C GLN A 27 -10.82 -16.88 12.77
N GLY A 28 -12.13 -16.78 12.54
CA GLY A 28 -12.95 -15.64 12.94
C GLY A 28 -12.92 -15.42 14.45
N ASP A 29 -13.04 -16.49 15.24
CA ASP A 29 -12.98 -16.46 16.70
C ASP A 29 -11.61 -15.98 17.21
N ALA A 30 -10.51 -16.41 16.57
CA ALA A 30 -9.16 -15.99 16.94
C ALA A 30 -8.94 -14.49 16.67
N LEU A 31 -9.38 -13.99 15.51
CA LEU A 31 -9.29 -12.57 15.17
C LEU A 31 -10.23 -11.71 16.03
N SER A 32 -11.44 -12.17 16.32
CA SER A 32 -12.36 -11.49 17.25
C SER A 32 -11.76 -11.41 18.65
N ALA A 33 -11.13 -12.48 19.13
CA ALA A 33 -10.43 -12.47 20.40
C ALA A 33 -9.23 -11.51 20.40
N LEU A 34 -8.51 -11.39 19.28
CA LEU A 34 -7.45 -10.40 19.13
C LEU A 34 -8.01 -8.97 19.20
N LYS A 35 -9.07 -8.66 18.44
CA LYS A 35 -9.76 -7.36 18.50
C LYS A 35 -10.19 -6.97 19.90
N LEU A 36 -10.84 -7.89 20.62
CA LEU A 36 -11.31 -7.67 21.98
C LEU A 36 -10.14 -7.43 22.97
N SER A 37 -9.07 -8.22 22.87
CA SER A 37 -7.92 -8.09 23.79
C SER A 37 -7.12 -6.81 23.56
N MET A 38 -7.11 -6.27 22.32
CA MET A 38 -6.39 -5.05 21.97
C MET A 38 -7.17 -3.76 22.25
N ASN A 39 -8.38 -3.82 22.82
CA ASN A 39 -9.21 -2.63 23.07
C ASN A 39 -9.27 -1.70 21.86
N VAL A 40 -9.64 -2.25 20.72
CA VAL A 40 -9.74 -1.47 19.46
C VAL A 40 -10.87 -0.44 19.60
N PRO A 41 -10.65 0.85 19.21
CA PRO A 41 -11.69 1.87 19.25
C PRO A 41 -12.94 1.46 18.46
N ASP A 42 -14.14 1.80 18.97
CA ASP A 42 -15.43 1.39 18.42
C ASP A 42 -15.67 1.81 16.96
N ASN A 43 -14.99 2.86 16.51
CA ASN A 43 -15.07 3.35 15.13
C ASN A 43 -14.20 2.56 14.15
N GLN A 44 -13.36 1.64 14.65
CA GLN A 44 -12.44 0.84 13.84
C GLN A 44 -12.83 -0.65 13.84
N LEU A 45 -12.52 -1.36 12.76
CA LEU A 45 -12.79 -2.79 12.58
C LEU A 45 -14.28 -3.15 12.87
N LYS A 46 -15.22 -2.29 12.48
CA LYS A 46 -16.67 -2.51 12.68
C LYS A 46 -17.17 -3.76 11.96
N ASP A 47 -16.55 -4.07 10.83
CA ASP A 47 -16.83 -5.22 9.98
C ASP A 47 -16.29 -6.55 10.55
N TRP A 48 -15.48 -6.51 11.61
CA TRP A 48 -15.02 -7.72 12.31
C TRP A 48 -16.16 -8.29 13.18
N ASN A 49 -17.06 -9.03 12.54
CA ASN A 49 -18.23 -9.62 13.17
C ASN A 49 -18.03 -11.15 13.32
N PRO A 50 -17.97 -11.68 14.54
CA PRO A 50 -17.76 -13.12 14.79
C PRO A 50 -18.89 -14.02 14.27
N ASN A 51 -20.05 -13.44 13.96
CA ASN A 51 -21.19 -14.20 13.40
C ASN A 51 -21.07 -14.42 11.87
N GLN A 52 -20.09 -13.83 11.21
CA GLN A 52 -19.83 -14.11 9.79
C GLN A 52 -19.16 -15.47 9.61
N VAL A 53 -19.48 -16.13 8.51
CA VAL A 53 -18.99 -17.48 8.18
C VAL A 53 -17.47 -17.47 7.95
N THR A 54 -16.92 -16.38 7.43
CA THR A 54 -15.48 -16.25 7.12
C THR A 54 -14.95 -14.86 7.47
N PRO A 55 -13.74 -14.73 8.03
CA PRO A 55 -13.10 -13.45 8.30
C PRO A 55 -12.44 -12.84 7.04
N CYS A 56 -12.57 -13.47 5.89
CA CYS A 56 -11.86 -13.06 4.67
C CYS A 56 -12.40 -11.77 4.04
N THR A 57 -13.55 -11.32 4.49
CA THR A 57 -14.15 -10.02 4.10
C THR A 57 -13.83 -8.90 5.09
N TRP A 58 -13.14 -9.20 6.19
CA TRP A 58 -12.85 -8.22 7.24
C TRP A 58 -11.74 -7.28 6.82
N THR A 59 -11.87 -6.02 7.17
CA THR A 59 -10.86 -5.00 6.90
C THR A 59 -9.50 -5.43 7.47
N ASN A 60 -8.44 -5.27 6.66
CA ASN A 60 -7.06 -5.60 7.02
C ASN A 60 -6.78 -7.11 7.24
N VAL A 61 -7.68 -7.99 6.81
CA VAL A 61 -7.49 -9.44 6.75
C VAL A 61 -7.37 -9.87 5.29
N ILE A 62 -6.41 -10.71 4.97
CA ILE A 62 -6.23 -11.30 3.64
C ILE A 62 -6.23 -12.82 3.80
N CYS A 63 -6.97 -13.50 2.94
CA CYS A 63 -7.04 -14.96 2.87
C CYS A 63 -6.43 -15.49 1.56
N ASP A 64 -6.12 -16.78 1.56
CA ASP A 64 -5.78 -17.53 0.34
C ASP A 64 -7.05 -17.97 -0.42
N SER A 65 -6.86 -18.71 -1.53
CA SER A 65 -7.97 -19.24 -2.36
C SER A 65 -8.85 -20.28 -1.64
N ASN A 66 -8.41 -20.78 -0.49
CA ASN A 66 -9.13 -21.76 0.34
C ASN A 66 -9.75 -21.09 1.59
N GLU A 67 -9.88 -19.77 1.60
CA GLU A 67 -10.42 -18.98 2.71
C GLU A 67 -9.63 -19.11 4.02
N HIS A 68 -8.32 -19.43 3.95
CA HIS A 68 -7.47 -19.38 5.11
C HIS A 68 -6.81 -18.01 5.27
N VAL A 69 -6.82 -17.47 6.49
CA VAL A 69 -6.17 -16.19 6.80
C VAL A 69 -4.65 -16.31 6.62
N ILE A 70 -4.10 -15.49 5.72
CA ILE A 70 -2.67 -15.44 5.42
C ILE A 70 -2.01 -14.14 5.81
N SER A 71 -2.76 -13.05 6.01
CA SER A 71 -2.20 -11.76 6.45
C SER A 71 -3.18 -10.99 7.31
N VAL A 72 -2.66 -10.37 8.38
CA VAL A 72 -3.38 -9.42 9.24
C VAL A 72 -2.49 -8.20 9.47
N THR A 73 -2.99 -7.00 9.10
CA THR A 73 -2.22 -5.74 9.17
C THR A 73 -3.02 -4.65 9.87
N LEU A 74 -2.72 -4.38 11.14
CA LEU A 74 -3.40 -3.42 12.00
C LEU A 74 -2.42 -2.35 12.52
N SER A 75 -1.76 -1.64 11.60
CA SER A 75 -0.77 -0.62 11.96
C SER A 75 -1.44 0.72 12.27
N GLY A 76 -1.05 1.34 13.39
CA GLY A 76 -1.45 2.73 13.70
C GLY A 76 -2.95 2.93 13.93
N ILE A 77 -3.69 1.88 14.36
CA ILE A 77 -5.13 1.97 14.63
C ILE A 77 -5.46 2.45 16.05
N ASN A 78 -4.48 2.97 16.78
CA ASN A 78 -4.63 3.48 18.15
C ASN A 78 -5.23 2.48 19.13
N CYS A 79 -5.01 1.18 18.93
CA CYS A 79 -5.42 0.17 19.90
C CYS A 79 -4.48 0.13 21.11
N SER A 80 -5.05 -0.32 22.25
CA SER A 80 -4.35 -0.37 23.52
C SER A 80 -4.57 -1.63 24.25
N GLY A 81 -4.17 -2.41 24.82
CA GLY A 81 -4.57 -3.68 25.47
C GLY A 81 -3.46 -4.70 25.28
N THR A 82 -3.80 -5.95 25.07
CA THR A 82 -2.84 -7.05 25.03
C THR A 82 -3.00 -7.93 23.79
N LEU A 83 -1.96 -8.71 23.49
CA LEU A 83 -2.01 -9.70 22.41
C LEU A 83 -2.76 -10.95 22.85
N SER A 84 -3.69 -11.44 22.04
CA SER A 84 -4.45 -12.66 22.35
C SER A 84 -3.65 -13.91 21.97
N PRO A 85 -3.50 -14.90 22.88
CA PRO A 85 -2.87 -16.17 22.55
C PRO A 85 -3.66 -16.98 21.52
N LYS A 86 -4.95 -16.70 21.33
CA LYS A 86 -5.81 -17.40 20.38
C LYS A 86 -5.35 -17.23 18.93
N ILE A 87 -4.57 -16.20 18.61
CA ILE A 87 -4.02 -16.00 17.27
C ILE A 87 -3.15 -17.19 16.80
N GLY A 88 -2.56 -17.93 17.73
CA GLY A 88 -1.71 -19.10 17.43
C GLY A 88 -2.41 -20.26 16.71
N VAL A 89 -3.73 -20.22 16.54
CA VAL A 89 -4.45 -21.21 15.72
C VAL A 89 -4.34 -20.95 14.21
N LEU A 90 -3.95 -19.73 13.81
CA LEU A 90 -3.84 -19.31 12.41
C LEU A 90 -2.55 -19.84 11.76
N LYS A 91 -2.43 -21.15 11.62
CA LYS A 91 -1.19 -21.80 11.11
C LYS A 91 -0.82 -21.42 9.67
N THR A 92 -1.77 -20.91 8.90
CA THR A 92 -1.59 -20.42 7.52
C THR A 92 -1.11 -18.98 7.45
N LEU A 93 -1.12 -18.25 8.58
CA LEU A 93 -0.72 -16.85 8.65
C LEU A 93 0.74 -16.67 8.25
N THR A 94 0.99 -15.87 7.22
CA THR A 94 2.34 -15.54 6.72
C THR A 94 2.82 -14.17 7.18
N THR A 95 1.89 -13.24 7.42
CA THR A 95 2.22 -11.86 7.82
C THR A 95 1.33 -11.40 8.96
N LEU A 96 1.95 -10.95 10.05
CA LEU A 96 1.28 -10.28 11.17
C LEU A 96 1.96 -8.95 11.46
N THR A 97 1.26 -7.85 11.23
CA THR A 97 1.76 -6.49 11.45
C THR A 97 0.83 -5.72 12.39
N LEU A 98 1.32 -5.38 13.58
CA LEU A 98 0.59 -4.63 14.62
C LEU A 98 1.38 -3.39 15.06
N LYS A 99 2.26 -2.89 14.20
CA LYS A 99 3.17 -1.77 14.42
C LYS A 99 2.44 -0.46 14.76
N GLY A 100 3.06 0.36 15.64
CA GLY A 100 2.63 1.75 15.84
C GLY A 100 1.34 1.88 16.64
N ASN A 101 1.13 1.02 17.62
CA ASN A 101 -0.05 1.02 18.49
C ASN A 101 0.35 1.24 19.97
N GLY A 102 -0.60 1.14 20.85
CA GLY A 102 -0.38 1.22 22.31
C GLY A 102 -0.42 -0.14 23.02
N ILE A 103 -0.13 -1.25 22.33
CA ILE A 103 -0.28 -2.62 22.83
C ILE A 103 0.69 -2.86 23.98
N THR A 104 0.17 -3.41 25.08
CA THR A 104 0.87 -3.69 26.34
C THR A 104 0.96 -5.20 26.62
N GLY A 105 1.59 -5.59 27.73
CA GLY A 105 1.73 -7.00 28.13
C GLY A 105 2.80 -7.73 27.33
N GLY A 106 2.88 -9.04 27.50
CA GLY A 106 3.89 -9.89 26.86
C GLY A 106 3.47 -10.41 25.49
N ILE A 107 4.43 -10.86 24.71
CA ILE A 107 4.19 -11.62 23.50
C ILE A 107 3.77 -13.03 23.90
N PRO A 108 2.58 -13.53 23.50
CA PRO A 108 2.14 -14.88 23.87
C PRO A 108 3.04 -15.97 23.26
N LYS A 109 3.38 -17.00 24.03
CA LYS A 109 4.16 -18.14 23.54
C LYS A 109 3.49 -18.88 22.37
N GLU A 110 2.17 -18.81 22.27
CA GLU A 110 1.36 -19.39 21.22
C GLU A 110 1.64 -18.80 19.83
N PHE A 111 2.34 -17.65 19.77
CA PHE A 111 2.80 -17.09 18.48
C PHE A 111 3.81 -18.04 17.80
N GLY A 112 4.53 -18.87 18.55
CA GLY A 112 5.37 -19.95 18.00
C GLY A 112 4.62 -21.01 17.19
N ASN A 113 3.28 -21.09 17.35
CA ASN A 113 2.44 -22.01 16.57
C ASN A 113 2.11 -21.52 15.16
N LEU A 114 2.47 -20.27 14.81
CA LEU A 114 2.23 -19.67 13.49
C LEU A 114 3.25 -20.19 12.45
N THR A 115 3.26 -21.48 12.20
CA THR A 115 4.32 -22.20 11.46
C THR A 115 4.54 -21.73 10.02
N SER A 116 3.61 -20.99 9.44
CA SER A 116 3.76 -20.38 8.10
C SER A 116 4.25 -18.94 8.14
N LEU A 117 4.46 -18.35 9.34
CA LEU A 117 4.80 -16.95 9.47
C LEU A 117 6.17 -16.64 8.87
N THR A 118 6.19 -15.65 7.98
CA THR A 118 7.40 -15.12 7.33
C THR A 118 7.75 -13.72 7.84
N SER A 119 6.75 -12.96 8.32
CA SER A 119 6.93 -11.60 8.83
C SER A 119 6.12 -11.36 10.10
N LEU A 120 6.82 -10.98 11.17
CA LEU A 120 6.24 -10.53 12.43
C LEU A 120 6.73 -9.12 12.75
N ASP A 121 5.82 -8.14 12.70
CA ASP A 121 6.13 -6.74 13.00
C ASP A 121 5.24 -6.23 14.15
N LEU A 122 5.86 -6.06 15.32
CA LEU A 122 5.28 -5.53 16.56
C LEU A 122 5.97 -4.23 17.00
N GLU A 123 6.73 -3.58 16.11
CA GLU A 123 7.52 -2.39 16.42
C GLU A 123 6.65 -1.23 16.92
N ASN A 124 7.25 -0.36 17.74
CA ASN A 124 6.63 0.86 18.24
C ASN A 124 5.29 0.58 18.96
N ASN A 125 5.38 -0.23 20.03
CA ASN A 125 4.30 -0.54 20.96
C ASN A 125 4.79 -0.35 22.41
N ARG A 126 4.05 -0.86 23.39
CA ARG A 126 4.39 -0.86 24.82
C ARG A 126 4.51 -2.28 25.37
N LEU A 127 4.94 -3.23 24.53
CA LEU A 127 5.10 -4.64 24.91
C LEU A 127 6.18 -4.77 25.98
N SER A 128 5.98 -5.66 26.94
CA SER A 128 6.85 -5.91 28.08
C SER A 128 7.06 -7.40 28.32
N GLY A 129 7.92 -7.75 29.26
CA GLY A 129 8.28 -9.15 29.54
C GLY A 129 9.31 -9.68 28.55
N GLU A 130 9.55 -10.99 28.59
CA GLU A 130 10.58 -11.64 27.79
C GLU A 130 10.11 -11.96 26.37
N ILE A 131 11.06 -12.05 25.45
CA ILE A 131 10.81 -12.60 24.10
C ILE A 131 10.61 -14.11 24.25
N PRO A 132 9.45 -14.68 23.86
CA PRO A 132 9.21 -16.11 24.01
C PRO A 132 10.17 -16.96 23.18
N SER A 133 10.79 -17.97 23.80
CA SER A 133 11.67 -18.91 23.10
C SER A 133 10.96 -19.70 21.99
N SER A 134 9.64 -19.85 22.08
CA SER A 134 8.79 -20.48 21.05
C SER A 134 8.79 -19.74 19.71
N LEU A 135 9.19 -18.45 19.66
CA LEU A 135 9.39 -17.77 18.37
C LEU A 135 10.50 -18.42 17.52
N GLY A 136 11.43 -19.18 18.14
CA GLY A 136 12.42 -20.01 17.47
C GLY A 136 11.85 -21.21 16.70
N ASP A 137 10.55 -21.52 16.88
CA ASP A 137 9.85 -22.58 16.14
C ASP A 137 9.35 -22.12 14.76
N LEU A 138 9.38 -20.81 14.51
CA LEU A 138 8.92 -20.19 13.26
C LEU A 138 9.95 -20.36 12.13
N LYS A 139 10.16 -21.57 11.65
CA LYS A 139 11.24 -21.91 10.70
C LYS A 139 11.17 -21.18 9.34
N LYS A 140 10.02 -20.58 9.00
CA LYS A 140 9.84 -19.77 7.77
C LYS A 140 10.05 -18.27 7.99
N LEU A 141 10.31 -17.84 9.24
CA LEU A 141 10.41 -16.42 9.60
C LEU A 141 11.63 -15.78 8.91
N GLN A 142 11.37 -14.68 8.20
CA GLN A 142 12.37 -13.88 7.48
C GLN A 142 12.55 -12.49 8.12
N PHE A 143 11.46 -11.92 8.64
CA PHE A 143 11.45 -10.57 9.21
C PHE A 143 10.89 -10.62 10.63
N LEU A 144 11.71 -10.27 11.61
CA LEU A 144 11.34 -10.14 13.02
C LEU A 144 11.63 -8.71 13.49
N THR A 145 10.59 -7.92 13.69
CA THR A 145 10.71 -6.51 14.08
C THR A 145 9.96 -6.29 15.40
N LEU A 146 10.70 -6.16 16.50
CA LEU A 146 10.20 -5.95 17.86
C LEU A 146 10.75 -4.66 18.47
N GLY A 147 11.43 -3.82 17.69
CA GLY A 147 12.05 -2.58 18.15
C GLY A 147 11.05 -1.61 18.78
N GLN A 148 11.57 -0.65 19.57
CA GLN A 148 10.77 0.41 20.19
C GLN A 148 9.61 -0.14 21.06
N ASN A 149 9.97 -0.99 22.04
CA ASN A 149 9.07 -1.59 23.01
C ASN A 149 9.71 -1.53 24.42
N ASN A 150 9.13 -2.22 25.40
CA ASN A 150 9.69 -2.36 26.76
C ASN A 150 10.00 -3.84 27.09
N LEU A 151 10.43 -4.62 26.09
CA LEU A 151 10.79 -6.03 26.24
C LEU A 151 12.05 -6.16 27.08
N SER A 152 12.12 -7.17 27.95
CA SER A 152 13.18 -7.39 28.92
C SER A 152 13.72 -8.83 28.88
N GLY A 153 14.71 -9.14 29.69
CA GLY A 153 15.34 -10.46 29.71
C GLY A 153 16.36 -10.67 28.60
N ALA A 154 16.78 -11.90 28.38
CA ALA A 154 17.75 -12.25 27.35
C ALA A 154 17.12 -12.50 25.99
N ILE A 155 17.89 -12.33 24.93
CA ILE A 155 17.49 -12.80 23.59
C ILE A 155 17.55 -14.33 23.59
N PRO A 156 16.43 -15.04 23.32
CA PRO A 156 16.41 -16.50 23.35
C PRO A 156 17.37 -17.11 22.33
N GLU A 157 18.16 -18.11 22.77
CA GLU A 157 19.08 -18.87 21.93
C GLU A 157 18.35 -19.56 20.74
N SER A 158 17.07 -19.91 20.94
CA SER A 158 16.23 -20.53 19.91
C SER A 158 16.07 -19.67 18.64
N LEU A 159 16.20 -18.34 18.75
CA LEU A 159 16.14 -17.43 17.58
C LEU A 159 17.38 -17.59 16.68
N ALA A 160 18.52 -18.00 17.23
CA ALA A 160 19.73 -18.30 16.45
C ALA A 160 19.54 -19.52 15.51
N GLY A 161 18.54 -20.37 15.77
CA GLY A 161 18.17 -21.50 14.92
C GLY A 161 17.27 -21.17 13.74
N LEU A 162 16.95 -19.88 13.50
CA LEU A 162 16.10 -19.42 12.40
C LEU A 162 16.94 -19.13 11.15
N GLN A 163 17.15 -20.15 10.33
CA GLN A 163 18.04 -20.09 9.15
C GLN A 163 17.54 -19.17 8.02
N ASN A 164 16.26 -18.81 8.02
CA ASN A 164 15.66 -17.98 6.99
C ASN A 164 15.59 -16.49 7.36
N LEU A 165 16.09 -16.09 8.54
CA LEU A 165 16.08 -14.70 8.97
C LEU A 165 16.93 -13.82 8.04
N ILE A 166 16.30 -12.78 7.50
CA ILE A 166 16.91 -11.73 6.69
C ILE A 166 17.05 -10.45 7.51
N ASN A 167 16.10 -10.21 8.43
CA ASN A 167 16.06 -9.00 9.24
C ASN A 167 15.61 -9.32 10.67
N ILE A 168 16.40 -8.85 11.67
CA ILE A 168 16.05 -8.91 13.10
C ILE A 168 16.30 -7.54 13.74
N LEU A 169 15.22 -6.84 14.11
CA LEU A 169 15.28 -5.53 14.75
C LEU A 169 14.71 -5.61 16.16
N LEU A 170 15.57 -5.52 17.15
CA LEU A 170 15.24 -5.55 18.59
C LEU A 170 15.64 -4.26 19.31
N ASN A 171 16.00 -3.22 18.53
CA ASN A 171 16.50 -1.94 19.06
C ASN A 171 15.49 -1.25 19.98
N SER A 172 16.01 -0.43 20.92
CA SER A 172 15.19 0.40 21.82
C SER A 172 14.20 -0.44 22.65
N ASN A 173 14.73 -1.36 23.43
CA ASN A 173 14.05 -2.20 24.40
C ASN A 173 14.82 -2.20 25.74
N ASN A 174 14.44 -3.05 26.67
CA ASN A 174 15.12 -3.27 27.94
C ASN A 174 15.78 -4.67 28.01
N LEU A 175 16.24 -5.19 26.86
CA LEU A 175 16.88 -6.51 26.78
C LEU A 175 18.26 -6.48 27.40
N SER A 176 18.70 -7.62 27.98
CA SER A 176 19.98 -7.75 28.69
C SER A 176 20.65 -9.08 28.37
N GLY A 177 21.93 -9.21 28.77
CA GLY A 177 22.69 -10.44 28.55
C GLY A 177 23.48 -10.47 27.24
N GLN A 178 23.83 -11.67 26.78
CA GLN A 178 24.58 -11.87 25.54
C GLN A 178 23.68 -12.04 24.36
N ILE A 179 24.13 -11.57 23.21
CA ILE A 179 23.47 -11.81 21.92
C ILE A 179 23.97 -13.16 21.39
N PRO A 180 23.07 -14.10 21.02
CA PRO A 180 23.46 -15.35 20.39
C PRO A 180 24.32 -15.12 19.13
N ASP A 181 25.49 -15.75 19.04
CA ASP A 181 26.50 -15.47 17.99
C ASP A 181 25.97 -15.62 16.57
N HIS A 182 25.08 -16.58 16.31
CA HIS A 182 24.48 -16.79 15.01
C HIS A 182 23.59 -15.64 14.53
N LEU A 183 23.06 -14.81 15.43
CA LEU A 183 22.25 -13.64 15.05
C LEU A 183 23.08 -12.54 14.38
N PHE A 184 24.39 -12.51 14.58
CA PHE A 184 25.29 -11.60 13.84
C PHE A 184 25.53 -12.03 12.38
N GLN A 185 25.06 -13.23 11.99
CA GLN A 185 25.09 -13.71 10.60
C GLN A 185 23.85 -13.29 9.81
N VAL A 186 22.82 -12.78 10.50
CA VAL A 186 21.61 -12.26 9.84
C VAL A 186 22.00 -11.02 8.99
N PRO A 187 21.61 -10.93 7.72
CA PRO A 187 22.01 -9.84 6.83
C PRO A 187 21.73 -8.44 7.39
N LYS A 188 20.59 -8.27 8.05
CA LYS A 188 20.24 -7.01 8.71
C LYS A 188 19.83 -7.27 10.14
N TYR A 189 20.55 -6.66 11.09
CA TYR A 189 20.23 -6.72 12.51
C TYR A 189 20.43 -5.36 13.19
N ASN A 190 19.64 -5.09 14.22
CA ASN A 190 19.81 -3.93 15.08
C ASN A 190 19.41 -4.29 16.52
N PHE A 191 20.37 -4.23 17.42
CA PHE A 191 20.23 -4.51 18.86
C PHE A 191 20.50 -3.27 19.72
N THR A 192 20.69 -2.09 19.10
CA THR A 192 21.04 -0.84 19.81
C THR A 192 19.94 -0.39 20.78
N GLY A 193 20.29 0.43 21.77
CA GLY A 193 19.32 0.92 22.75
C GLY A 193 18.78 -0.17 23.70
N ASN A 194 19.61 -1.16 24.04
CA ASN A 194 19.37 -2.22 25.02
C ASN A 194 20.54 -2.30 26.00
N HIS A 195 20.44 -3.18 26.99
CA HIS A 195 21.51 -3.49 27.95
C HIS A 195 22.27 -4.78 27.58
N LEU A 196 22.41 -5.01 26.26
CA LEU A 196 23.02 -6.21 25.70
C LEU A 196 24.54 -6.08 25.61
N ASN A 197 25.23 -7.19 25.78
CA ASN A 197 26.64 -7.30 25.49
C ASN A 197 26.84 -7.63 24.01
N CYS A 198 27.26 -6.64 23.22
CA CYS A 198 27.43 -6.77 21.76
C CYS A 198 28.72 -7.51 21.36
N GLY A 199 29.33 -8.30 22.27
CA GLY A 199 30.51 -9.09 21.99
C GLY A 199 31.83 -8.36 22.30
N ARG A 200 32.96 -8.99 21.93
CA ARG A 200 34.29 -8.41 22.16
C ARG A 200 34.48 -7.13 21.38
N PRO A 201 35.09 -6.07 21.99
CA PRO A 201 35.26 -4.77 21.37
C PRO A 201 36.19 -4.84 20.16
N ASN A 202 35.83 -5.32 19.07
CA ASN A 202 36.50 -5.35 17.73
C ASN A 202 35.97 -6.46 16.82
N LEU A 203 34.99 -7.30 17.26
CA LEU A 203 34.51 -8.41 16.45
C LEU A 203 33.07 -8.18 15.93
N HIS A 204 32.18 -7.61 16.75
CA HIS A 204 30.78 -7.36 16.38
C HIS A 204 30.32 -6.00 16.92
N SER A 205 29.44 -5.33 16.19
CA SER A 205 28.71 -4.15 16.66
C SER A 205 27.24 -4.53 16.93
N CYS A 206 26.55 -3.75 17.76
CA CYS A 206 25.13 -3.96 18.03
C CYS A 206 24.23 -3.72 16.80
N GLU A 207 24.78 -3.25 15.70
CA GLU A 207 24.09 -3.00 14.45
C GLU A 207 24.92 -3.53 13.28
N SER A 208 24.26 -4.14 12.29
CA SER A 208 24.89 -4.59 11.05
C SER A 208 25.48 -3.39 10.30
N ARG A 209 26.78 -3.42 10.07
CA ARG A 209 27.42 -2.45 9.18
C ARG A 209 27.03 -2.83 7.75
N ASN A 210 26.50 -1.89 7.00
CA ASN A 210 26.46 -2.03 5.55
C ASN A 210 27.92 -2.19 5.10
N SER A 211 28.23 -3.34 4.51
CA SER A 211 29.58 -3.70 4.06
C SER A 211 30.00 -2.75 2.93
N ASP A 212 30.81 -1.77 3.27
CA ASP A 212 31.67 -1.07 2.33
C ASP A 212 33.08 -0.99 2.86
N SER A 213 33.93 -1.72 2.12
CA SER A 213 35.34 -1.63 1.84
C SER A 213 36.30 -1.01 2.86
N GLY A 214 37.16 -1.88 3.30
CA GLY A 214 38.62 -1.87 3.40
C GLY A 214 39.43 -0.59 3.57
N GLY A 215 40.19 -0.57 4.67
CA GLY A 215 41.29 0.35 4.87
C GLY A 215 41.98 0.14 6.20
N SER A 216 42.95 -0.78 6.20
CA SER A 216 43.92 -0.98 7.30
C SER A 216 44.70 0.30 7.59
N HIS A 217 44.81 0.72 8.87
CA HIS A 217 46.04 1.31 9.37
C HIS A 217 46.28 1.10 10.86
N LYS A 218 47.51 0.75 11.12
CA LYS A 218 48.23 0.25 12.28
C LYS A 218 48.19 1.15 13.51
N SER A 219 48.12 0.45 14.67
CA SER A 219 48.51 0.88 15.98
C SER A 219 49.83 1.63 16.07
N LYS A 220 49.89 2.70 16.85
CA LYS A 220 51.10 3.09 17.57
C LYS A 220 50.76 3.51 18.99
N THR A 221 51.14 2.66 19.94
CA THR A 221 51.25 2.91 21.35
C THR A 221 52.42 3.84 21.63
N GLY A 222 52.29 4.81 22.50
CA GLY A 222 53.41 5.46 23.10
C GLY A 222 53.16 6.86 23.65
N VAL A 223 53.36 6.92 24.97
CA VAL A 223 53.66 8.10 25.77
C VAL A 223 52.48 8.77 26.46
N ILE A 224 52.16 8.22 27.60
CA ILE A 224 51.60 8.93 28.77
C ILE A 224 52.82 9.25 29.66
N VAL A 225 53.05 10.53 29.99
CA VAL A 225 53.45 11.09 31.28
C VAL A 225 53.87 12.56 31.07
N GLY A 226 53.20 13.45 31.74
CA GLY A 226 53.65 14.80 32.00
C GLY A 226 52.79 15.93 31.40
N VAL A 227 51.71 16.31 32.05
CA VAL A 227 51.27 17.71 32.30
C VAL A 227 49.99 17.68 33.16
N VAL A 228 50.13 17.49 34.46
CA VAL A 228 49.02 17.65 35.41
C VAL A 228 49.04 19.03 36.12
N GLY A 229 49.84 19.98 35.65
CA GLY A 229 50.04 21.27 36.33
C GLY A 229 49.51 22.52 35.60
N GLY A 230 49.10 22.43 34.33
CA GLY A 230 48.74 23.61 33.51
C GLY A 230 47.24 23.79 33.20
N PHE A 231 46.40 22.88 33.56
CA PHE A 231 45.02 22.83 33.04
C PHE A 231 43.96 23.58 33.84
N THR A 232 44.23 23.97 35.10
CA THR A 232 43.22 24.64 35.96
C THR A 232 43.00 26.12 35.63
N VAL A 233 43.96 26.80 35.07
CA VAL A 233 43.81 28.24 34.67
C VAL A 233 43.19 28.38 33.29
N LEU A 234 43.45 27.46 32.38
CA LEU A 234 42.86 27.42 31.03
C LEU A 234 41.39 27.01 31.05
N PHE A 235 40.94 26.20 32.01
CA PHE A 235 39.53 25.79 32.10
C PHE A 235 38.62 26.94 32.61
N LEU A 236 39.10 27.84 33.47
CA LEU A 236 38.28 28.97 33.93
C LEU A 236 38.15 30.09 32.89
N PHE A 237 39.17 30.34 32.06
CA PHE A 237 39.08 31.28 30.94
C PHE A 237 38.36 30.71 29.73
N GLY A 238 38.52 29.42 29.46
CA GLY A 238 37.81 28.71 28.38
C GLY A 238 36.31 28.56 28.68
N GLY A 239 35.94 28.35 29.96
CA GLY A 239 34.54 28.26 30.36
C GLY A 239 33.78 29.58 30.23
N LEU A 240 34.46 30.74 30.55
CA LEU A 240 33.83 32.05 30.38
C LEU A 240 33.67 32.43 28.90
N LEU A 241 34.66 32.12 28.06
CA LEU A 241 34.57 32.33 26.61
C LEU A 241 33.52 31.36 25.97
N PHE A 242 33.42 30.12 26.46
CA PHE A 242 32.41 29.18 25.99
C PHE A 242 30.98 29.64 26.34
N PHE A 243 30.76 30.25 27.53
CA PHE A 243 29.45 30.77 27.91
C PHE A 243 29.06 32.05 27.17
N VAL A 244 30.02 32.92 26.85
CA VAL A 244 29.78 34.15 26.07
C VAL A 244 29.54 33.83 24.58
N CYS A 245 30.22 32.80 24.05
CA CYS A 245 29.97 32.32 22.67
C CYS A 245 28.68 31.49 22.54
N LYS A 246 28.25 30.79 23.61
CA LYS A 246 27.01 29.99 23.60
C LYS A 246 25.73 30.83 23.58
N GLY A 247 25.83 32.10 24.01
CA GLY A 247 24.69 33.06 23.98
C GLY A 247 24.42 33.69 22.61
N ARG A 248 25.31 33.49 21.63
CA ARG A 248 25.21 34.20 20.33
C ARG A 248 25.11 33.32 19.09
N HIS A 249 25.16 31.99 19.25
CA HIS A 249 24.91 31.05 18.16
C HIS A 249 23.78 30.09 18.55
N LYS A 250 22.54 30.44 18.23
CA LYS A 250 21.63 29.42 17.73
C LYS A 250 22.25 28.88 16.45
N GLY A 251 23.22 27.99 16.61
CA GLY A 251 23.92 27.38 15.50
C GLY A 251 22.96 26.48 14.76
N TYR A 252 22.61 26.87 13.56
CA TYR A 252 22.25 25.96 12.49
C TYR A 252 23.21 24.78 12.54
N LYS A 253 22.73 23.59 12.87
CA LYS A 253 23.45 22.34 12.61
C LYS A 253 23.59 22.27 11.10
N ARG A 254 24.76 22.58 10.60
CA ARG A 254 25.13 22.39 9.21
C ARG A 254 25.31 20.87 9.03
N GLU A 255 24.24 20.19 8.70
CA GLU A 255 24.33 18.83 8.19
C GLU A 255 25.06 18.94 6.86
N VAL A 256 26.29 18.50 6.85
CA VAL A 256 27.09 18.41 5.61
C VAL A 256 26.59 17.15 4.91
N PHE A 257 25.59 17.32 4.05
CA PHE A 257 25.19 16.29 3.11
C PHE A 257 26.30 16.18 2.06
N VAL A 258 27.04 15.08 2.11
CA VAL A 258 28.00 14.74 1.07
C VAL A 258 27.22 14.02 -0.03
N ASP A 259 27.16 14.62 -1.21
CA ASP A 259 26.68 13.96 -2.43
C ASP A 259 27.64 12.81 -2.76
N VAL A 260 27.32 11.60 -2.32
CA VAL A 260 28.06 10.39 -2.67
C VAL A 260 27.28 9.67 -3.76
N ALA A 261 27.94 9.39 -4.88
CA ALA A 261 27.40 8.49 -5.89
C ALA A 261 27.23 7.10 -5.26
N GLY A 262 25.97 6.68 -5.03
CA GLY A 262 25.67 5.37 -4.47
C GLY A 262 25.79 4.27 -5.53
N GLU A 263 25.89 3.00 -5.10
CA GLU A 263 25.88 1.82 -6.00
C GLU A 263 24.66 1.77 -6.93
N VAL A 264 23.56 2.40 -6.55
CA VAL A 264 22.34 2.55 -7.35
C VAL A 264 22.61 3.32 -8.64
N ASP A 265 23.50 4.32 -8.59
CA ASP A 265 23.85 5.17 -9.74
C ASP A 265 24.61 4.39 -10.83
N GLN A 266 25.26 3.28 -10.49
CA GLN A 266 26.01 2.47 -11.47
C GLN A 266 25.13 1.46 -12.23
N ARG A 267 23.92 1.16 -11.72
CA ARG A 267 23.01 0.18 -12.32
C ARG A 267 21.99 0.79 -13.28
N ILE A 268 21.80 2.10 -13.23
CA ILE A 268 20.82 2.80 -14.06
C ILE A 268 21.56 3.44 -15.24
N ALA A 269 21.22 3.02 -16.45
CA ALA A 269 21.73 3.67 -17.68
C ALA A 269 21.05 5.04 -17.85
N PHE A 270 21.63 6.09 -17.29
CA PHE A 270 21.10 7.46 -17.29
C PHE A 270 21.31 8.16 -18.63
N GLY A 271 20.47 7.91 -19.64
CA GLY A 271 20.65 8.53 -20.97
C GLY A 271 20.58 10.06 -20.98
N GLN A 272 19.58 10.69 -20.36
CA GLN A 272 19.35 12.15 -20.40
C GLN A 272 18.88 12.74 -19.05
N LEU A 273 18.89 11.99 -17.95
CA LEU A 273 18.43 12.46 -16.66
C LEU A 273 19.51 13.31 -15.97
N LYS A 274 19.11 14.53 -15.51
CA LYS A 274 20.00 15.41 -14.75
C LYS A 274 20.12 14.92 -13.30
N ARG A 275 21.35 14.78 -12.80
CA ARG A 275 21.59 14.63 -11.38
C ARG A 275 21.60 15.99 -10.71
N PHE A 276 20.68 16.19 -9.74
CA PHE A 276 20.62 17.40 -8.93
C PHE A 276 21.35 17.21 -7.62
N SER A 277 22.03 18.26 -7.14
CA SER A 277 22.58 18.24 -5.79
C SER A 277 21.49 18.46 -4.74
N TRP A 278 21.65 17.90 -3.54
CA TRP A 278 20.76 18.16 -2.41
C TRP A 278 20.57 19.66 -2.14
N ARG A 279 21.69 20.39 -2.19
CA ARG A 279 21.70 21.84 -1.94
C ARG A 279 20.87 22.61 -2.96
N GLU A 280 20.95 22.23 -4.23
CA GLU A 280 20.17 22.85 -5.31
C GLU A 280 18.67 22.66 -5.05
N LEU A 281 18.23 21.43 -4.73
CA LEU A 281 16.82 21.14 -4.46
C LEU A 281 16.35 21.73 -3.13
N GLN A 282 17.20 21.77 -2.11
CA GLN A 282 16.91 22.43 -0.85
C GLN A 282 16.63 23.93 -1.04
N LEU A 283 17.46 24.62 -1.85
CA LEU A 283 17.24 26.03 -2.19
C LEU A 283 15.99 26.22 -3.05
N ALA A 284 15.82 25.38 -4.08
CA ALA A 284 14.67 25.46 -4.99
C ALA A 284 13.32 25.31 -4.27
N THR A 285 13.26 24.49 -3.21
CA THR A 285 12.03 24.19 -2.46
C THR A 285 11.86 25.03 -1.18
N ASP A 286 12.70 26.03 -0.95
CA ASP A 286 12.74 26.81 0.30
C ASP A 286 12.89 25.89 1.53
N ASN A 287 13.94 25.06 1.50
CA ASN A 287 14.25 24.07 2.53
C ASN A 287 13.10 23.05 2.76
N PHE A 288 12.46 22.60 1.69
CA PHE A 288 11.28 21.71 1.74
C PHE A 288 10.17 22.26 2.64
N SER A 289 9.90 23.57 2.48
CA SER A 289 8.91 24.27 3.26
C SER A 289 7.52 23.66 3.10
N GLU A 290 6.78 23.53 4.20
CA GLU A 290 5.40 23.01 4.18
C GLU A 290 4.46 23.85 3.31
N LYS A 291 4.75 25.14 3.13
CA LYS A 291 4.00 26.05 2.25
C LYS A 291 4.10 25.66 0.76
N ASN A 292 5.15 24.93 0.41
CA ASN A 292 5.41 24.49 -0.95
C ASN A 292 4.94 23.05 -1.20
N ILE A 293 4.23 22.42 -0.26
CA ILE A 293 3.67 21.06 -0.48
C ILE A 293 2.55 21.15 -1.51
N LEU A 294 2.70 20.37 -2.58
CA LEU A 294 1.69 20.13 -3.62
C LEU A 294 0.80 18.96 -3.30
N GLY A 295 1.33 17.96 -2.59
CA GLY A 295 0.61 16.76 -2.20
C GLY A 295 1.44 15.87 -1.28
N GLN A 296 0.75 15.01 -0.54
CA GLN A 296 1.36 14.02 0.34
C GLN A 296 0.64 12.69 0.14
N GLY A 297 1.39 11.61 -0.06
CA GLY A 297 0.88 10.26 -0.24
C GLY A 297 1.73 9.22 0.47
N GLY A 298 1.37 7.94 0.31
CA GLY A 298 2.09 6.82 0.93
C GLY A 298 3.56 6.67 0.51
N PHE A 299 3.96 7.30 -0.59
CA PHE A 299 5.35 7.25 -1.10
C PHE A 299 6.17 8.50 -0.76
N GLY A 300 5.58 9.53 -0.13
CA GLY A 300 6.30 10.73 0.23
C GLY A 300 5.52 12.03 0.02
N LYS A 301 6.25 13.14 0.11
CA LYS A 301 5.74 14.50 -0.10
C LYS A 301 6.26 15.05 -1.42
N VAL A 302 5.40 15.76 -2.15
CA VAL A 302 5.75 16.47 -3.37
C VAL A 302 5.78 17.98 -3.08
N TYR A 303 6.88 18.62 -3.42
CA TYR A 303 7.10 20.05 -3.18
C TYR A 303 7.20 20.82 -4.49
N LYS A 304 6.60 21.98 -4.55
CA LYS A 304 6.88 22.97 -5.59
C LYS A 304 8.27 23.56 -5.37
N GLY A 305 9.03 23.70 -6.44
CA GLY A 305 10.35 24.32 -6.42
C GLY A 305 10.55 25.26 -7.60
N VAL A 306 11.53 26.16 -7.47
CA VAL A 306 11.99 27.06 -8.53
C VAL A 306 13.51 26.98 -8.57
N LEU A 307 14.08 26.55 -9.69
CA LEU A 307 15.52 26.49 -9.92
C LEU A 307 16.12 27.89 -10.12
N ALA A 308 17.42 27.99 -10.07
CA ALA A 308 18.14 29.26 -10.23
C ALA A 308 17.90 29.95 -11.60
N ASP A 309 17.52 29.19 -12.62
CA ASP A 309 17.16 29.65 -13.97
C ASP A 309 15.67 29.99 -14.12
N ASN A 310 14.93 30.10 -12.99
CA ASN A 310 13.47 30.28 -12.91
C ASN A 310 12.62 29.11 -13.43
N THR A 311 13.21 27.97 -13.75
CA THR A 311 12.45 26.77 -14.12
C THR A 311 11.63 26.28 -12.92
N LYS A 312 10.31 26.15 -13.10
CA LYS A 312 9.40 25.59 -12.08
C LYS A 312 9.48 24.08 -12.12
N ILE A 313 9.67 23.47 -10.97
CA ILE A 313 9.78 22.00 -10.80
C ILE A 313 8.86 21.49 -9.71
N ALA A 314 8.56 20.21 -9.76
CA ALA A 314 7.97 19.45 -8.66
C ALA A 314 9.00 18.44 -8.15
N VAL A 315 9.26 18.44 -6.84
CA VAL A 315 10.25 17.56 -6.20
C VAL A 315 9.52 16.58 -5.29
N LYS A 316 9.51 15.31 -5.68
CA LYS A 316 8.96 14.20 -4.87
C LYS A 316 10.05 13.70 -3.94
N ARG A 317 9.89 13.93 -2.65
CA ARG A 317 10.78 13.45 -1.59
C ARG A 317 10.19 12.18 -0.99
N LEU A 318 10.86 11.05 -1.18
CA LEU A 318 10.41 9.76 -0.66
C LEU A 318 10.70 9.67 0.83
N THR A 319 9.70 9.31 1.63
CA THR A 319 9.80 9.31 3.11
C THR A 319 10.27 7.98 3.69
N ASP A 320 10.25 6.91 2.91
CA ASP A 320 10.41 5.55 3.44
C ASP A 320 11.50 4.77 2.68
N PHE A 321 12.61 5.45 2.38
CA PHE A 321 13.74 4.83 1.64
C PHE A 321 14.47 3.78 2.49
N GLU A 322 14.41 3.85 3.83
CA GLU A 322 15.00 2.85 4.75
C GLU A 322 14.17 1.56 4.84
N SER A 323 12.91 1.59 4.39
CA SER A 323 12.11 0.36 4.29
C SER A 323 12.56 -0.46 3.07
N PRO A 324 12.49 -1.81 3.12
CA PRO A 324 12.83 -2.68 1.98
C PRO A 324 12.08 -2.37 0.68
N GLY A 325 11.09 -1.49 0.73
CA GLY A 325 10.28 -1.04 -0.41
C GLY A 325 10.66 0.33 -0.98
N GLY A 326 11.33 1.20 -0.23
CA GLY A 326 11.57 2.61 -0.61
C GLY A 326 12.57 2.76 -1.75
N ASP A 327 13.73 2.14 -1.65
CA ASP A 327 14.72 2.12 -2.76
C ASP A 327 14.13 1.44 -4.01
N ALA A 328 13.37 0.35 -3.83
CA ALA A 328 12.71 -0.33 -4.93
C ALA A 328 11.60 0.52 -5.60
N ALA A 329 10.96 1.43 -4.88
CA ALA A 329 9.99 2.37 -5.46
C ALA A 329 10.71 3.46 -6.28
N PHE A 330 11.79 4.01 -5.73
CA PHE A 330 12.65 4.97 -6.44
C PHE A 330 13.21 4.39 -7.74
N GLN A 331 13.83 3.20 -7.66
CA GLN A 331 14.41 2.52 -8.83
C GLN A 331 13.37 2.25 -9.90
N ARG A 332 12.20 1.73 -9.51
CA ARG A 332 11.09 1.48 -10.45
C ARG A 332 10.66 2.75 -11.15
N GLU A 333 10.45 3.85 -10.41
CA GLU A 333 9.97 5.09 -11.00
C GLU A 333 11.00 5.65 -12.00
N VAL A 334 12.30 5.60 -11.67
CA VAL A 334 13.39 5.99 -12.58
C VAL A 334 13.46 5.05 -13.80
N GLU A 335 13.38 3.75 -13.60
CA GLU A 335 13.45 2.74 -14.66
C GLU A 335 12.27 2.85 -15.63
N MET A 336 11.03 2.98 -15.11
CA MET A 336 9.84 3.11 -15.95
C MET A 336 9.89 4.34 -16.83
N ILE A 337 10.23 5.49 -16.24
CA ILE A 337 10.22 6.78 -16.95
C ILE A 337 11.38 6.87 -17.96
N SER A 338 12.48 6.14 -17.74
CA SER A 338 13.57 6.08 -18.72
C SER A 338 13.19 5.35 -20.00
N VAL A 339 12.21 4.44 -19.93
CA VAL A 339 11.75 3.62 -21.07
C VAL A 339 10.52 4.25 -21.74
N ALA A 340 9.63 4.88 -20.98
CA ALA A 340 8.36 5.43 -21.48
C ALA A 340 8.46 6.93 -21.74
N VAL A 341 8.48 7.33 -23.01
CA VAL A 341 8.51 8.74 -23.43
C VAL A 341 7.33 9.02 -24.34
N HIS A 342 6.33 9.73 -23.79
CA HIS A 342 5.11 10.11 -24.53
C HIS A 342 4.59 11.46 -24.00
N ARG A 343 3.95 12.26 -24.85
CA ARG A 343 3.43 13.59 -24.48
C ARG A 343 2.41 13.57 -23.35
N ASN A 344 1.64 12.48 -23.21
CA ASN A 344 0.65 12.29 -22.15
C ASN A 344 1.19 11.47 -20.96
N LEU A 345 2.52 11.35 -20.82
CA LEU A 345 3.18 10.72 -19.67
C LEU A 345 4.12 11.70 -18.98
N LEU A 346 4.11 11.69 -17.65
CA LEU A 346 4.95 12.58 -16.86
C LEU A 346 6.44 12.22 -17.03
N ARG A 347 7.20 13.13 -17.61
CA ARG A 347 8.62 12.96 -17.83
C ARG A 347 9.43 13.27 -16.57
N LEU A 348 10.37 12.41 -16.20
CA LEU A 348 11.35 12.72 -15.17
C LEU A 348 12.43 13.68 -15.75
N ILE A 349 12.70 14.79 -15.07
CA ILE A 349 13.81 15.71 -15.43
C ILE A 349 15.11 15.19 -14.87
N GLY A 350 15.08 14.67 -13.62
CA GLY A 350 16.25 14.17 -12.95
C GLY A 350 15.94 13.70 -11.53
N PHE A 351 17.00 13.47 -10.77
CA PHE A 351 16.90 12.90 -9.43
C PHE A 351 18.03 13.41 -8.54
N CYS A 352 17.88 13.21 -7.22
CA CYS A 352 18.95 13.38 -6.25
C CYS A 352 18.97 12.18 -5.31
N THR A 353 20.15 11.59 -5.11
CA THR A 353 20.40 10.53 -4.14
C THR A 353 21.48 10.97 -3.18
N THR A 354 21.23 10.79 -1.89
CA THR A 354 22.22 10.92 -0.81
C THR A 354 22.22 9.64 0.02
N THR A 355 23.02 9.56 1.06
CA THR A 355 23.00 8.42 1.99
C THR A 355 21.64 8.25 2.67
N THR A 356 20.88 9.35 2.82
CA THR A 356 19.65 9.40 3.61
C THR A 356 18.43 9.91 2.84
N GLU A 357 18.53 10.22 1.57
CA GLU A 357 17.44 10.86 0.82
C GLU A 357 17.33 10.34 -0.61
N ARG A 358 16.10 10.24 -1.09
CA ARG A 358 15.76 9.90 -2.47
C ARG A 358 14.74 10.91 -2.98
N LEU A 359 15.14 11.67 -3.99
CA LEU A 359 14.30 12.71 -4.58
C LEU A 359 14.18 12.51 -6.08
N LEU A 360 12.98 12.69 -6.59
CA LEU A 360 12.65 12.69 -8.01
C LEU A 360 12.23 14.09 -8.43
N VAL A 361 12.70 14.56 -9.57
CA VAL A 361 12.46 15.93 -10.06
C VAL A 361 11.68 15.89 -11.37
N TYR A 362 10.51 16.49 -11.35
CA TYR A 362 9.57 16.55 -12.46
C TYR A 362 9.31 17.98 -12.91
N PRO A 363 8.81 18.22 -14.14
CA PRO A 363 8.24 19.52 -14.49
C PRO A 363 7.05 19.82 -13.58
N PHE A 364 6.90 21.09 -13.22
CA PHE A 364 5.75 21.53 -12.43
C PHE A 364 4.51 21.60 -13.34
N MET A 365 3.47 20.83 -12.99
CA MET A 365 2.18 20.83 -13.66
C MET A 365 1.32 21.97 -13.11
N GLN A 366 1.04 22.95 -13.93
CA GLN A 366 0.51 24.25 -13.49
C GLN A 366 -0.94 24.16 -13.00
N ASN A 367 -1.73 23.28 -13.60
CA ASN A 367 -3.12 23.04 -13.26
C ASN A 367 -3.30 21.85 -12.30
N LEU A 368 -2.20 21.36 -11.68
CA LEU A 368 -2.18 20.29 -10.69
C LEU A 368 -2.79 18.98 -11.20
N SER A 369 -3.59 18.27 -10.38
CA SER A 369 -4.24 17.03 -10.79
C SER A 369 -5.70 17.24 -11.18
N VAL A 370 -6.24 16.31 -11.96
CA VAL A 370 -7.68 16.24 -12.26
C VAL A 370 -8.51 16.21 -10.98
N ALA A 371 -8.08 15.44 -9.98
CA ALA A 371 -8.75 15.38 -8.68
C ALA A 371 -8.83 16.73 -7.98
N TYR A 372 -7.74 17.51 -8.05
CA TYR A 372 -7.72 18.88 -7.51
C TYR A 372 -8.74 19.77 -8.23
N CYS A 373 -8.70 19.81 -9.56
CA CYS A 373 -9.61 20.63 -10.36
C CYS A 373 -11.09 20.29 -10.17
N LEU A 374 -11.40 19.02 -9.92
CA LEU A 374 -12.78 18.58 -9.70
C LEU A 374 -13.29 18.92 -8.29
N ARG A 375 -12.45 18.81 -7.25
CA ARG A 375 -12.92 18.74 -5.85
C ARG A 375 -12.24 19.66 -4.85
N GLU A 376 -11.04 20.15 -5.16
CA GLU A 376 -10.21 20.89 -4.20
C GLU A 376 -9.85 22.31 -4.67
N ARG A 377 -10.32 22.67 -5.89
CA ARG A 377 -10.08 24.00 -6.46
C ARG A 377 -10.61 25.12 -5.57
N LYS A 378 -9.94 26.25 -5.60
CA LYS A 378 -10.42 27.46 -4.93
C LYS A 378 -11.61 28.07 -5.66
N PRO A 379 -12.46 28.84 -4.95
CA PRO A 379 -13.64 29.45 -5.58
C PRO A 379 -13.32 30.36 -6.78
N GLU A 380 -12.14 31.00 -6.77
CA GLU A 380 -11.69 31.91 -7.82
C GLU A 380 -11.10 31.18 -9.06
N GLU A 381 -10.76 29.91 -8.92
CA GLU A 381 -10.20 29.10 -10.01
C GLU A 381 -11.32 28.62 -10.95
N PRO A 382 -11.06 28.57 -12.26
CA PRO A 382 -12.07 28.13 -13.24
C PRO A 382 -12.46 26.68 -13.01
N VAL A 383 -13.74 26.37 -13.28
CA VAL A 383 -14.24 24.98 -13.32
C VAL A 383 -13.65 24.30 -14.54
N LEU A 384 -13.26 23.04 -14.38
CA LEU A 384 -12.88 22.19 -15.51
C LEU A 384 -14.13 21.94 -16.37
N ASP A 385 -14.23 22.65 -17.51
CA ASP A 385 -15.38 22.59 -18.39
C ASP A 385 -15.50 21.24 -19.12
N TRP A 386 -16.64 21.01 -19.74
CA TRP A 386 -16.91 19.72 -20.39
C TRP A 386 -15.94 19.42 -21.55
N THR A 387 -15.59 20.41 -22.34
CA THR A 387 -14.66 20.27 -23.47
C THR A 387 -13.28 19.86 -22.98
N THR A 388 -12.81 20.47 -21.92
CA THR A 388 -11.53 20.13 -21.29
C THR A 388 -11.58 18.73 -20.66
N ARG A 389 -12.68 18.32 -20.00
CA ARG A 389 -12.84 16.96 -19.47
C ARG A 389 -12.74 15.88 -20.55
N LYS A 390 -13.33 16.09 -21.72
CA LYS A 390 -13.19 15.18 -22.87
C LYS A 390 -11.74 15.09 -23.35
N ARG A 391 -11.07 16.23 -23.46
CA ARG A 391 -9.66 16.28 -23.86
C ARG A 391 -8.77 15.56 -22.85
N VAL A 392 -9.03 15.75 -21.55
CA VAL A 392 -8.34 15.04 -20.46
C VAL A 392 -8.57 13.53 -20.56
N ALA A 393 -9.81 13.09 -20.78
CA ALA A 393 -10.12 11.67 -20.97
C ALA A 393 -9.30 11.09 -22.12
N LEU A 394 -9.33 11.73 -23.29
CA LEU A 394 -8.61 11.27 -24.48
C LEU A 394 -7.08 11.31 -24.30
N GLY A 395 -6.54 12.35 -23.67
CA GLY A 395 -5.10 12.43 -23.41
C GLY A 395 -4.61 11.32 -22.46
N ALA A 396 -5.34 11.07 -21.37
CA ALA A 396 -5.02 10.00 -20.43
C ALA A 396 -5.11 8.61 -21.08
N SER A 397 -6.12 8.35 -21.93
CA SER A 397 -6.23 7.06 -22.64
C SER A 397 -5.06 6.83 -23.59
N ARG A 398 -4.61 7.85 -24.34
CA ARG A 398 -3.45 7.77 -25.22
C ARG A 398 -2.14 7.50 -24.45
N GLY A 399 -1.99 8.08 -23.25
CA GLY A 399 -0.88 7.78 -22.37
C GLY A 399 -0.85 6.32 -21.95
N LEU A 400 -2.00 5.75 -21.55
CA LEU A 400 -2.14 4.35 -21.16
C LEU A 400 -2.00 3.39 -22.36
N GLU A 401 -2.55 3.73 -23.53
CA GLU A 401 -2.36 2.98 -24.78
C GLU A 401 -0.86 2.83 -25.07
N TYR A 402 -0.10 3.93 -24.97
CA TYR A 402 1.34 3.89 -25.19
C TYR A 402 2.05 2.94 -24.22
N LEU A 403 1.69 2.94 -22.93
CA LEU A 403 2.28 2.04 -21.95
C LEU A 403 1.98 0.58 -22.22
N HIS A 404 0.76 0.26 -22.66
CA HIS A 404 0.27 -1.11 -22.83
C HIS A 404 0.67 -1.72 -24.18
N GLU A 405 0.69 -0.93 -25.24
CA GLU A 405 0.73 -1.43 -26.60
C GLU A 405 2.00 -1.01 -27.37
N HIS A 406 2.64 0.12 -26.98
CA HIS A 406 3.82 0.65 -27.67
C HIS A 406 5.12 0.50 -26.92
N CYS A 407 5.08 0.24 -25.59
CA CYS A 407 6.28 -0.06 -24.80
C CYS A 407 6.68 -1.54 -24.91
N ASN A 408 8.01 -1.79 -24.99
CA ASN A 408 8.57 -3.14 -24.94
C ASN A 408 9.79 -3.18 -24.00
N PRO A 409 9.66 -3.82 -22.81
CA PRO A 409 8.48 -4.52 -22.26
C PRO A 409 7.32 -3.57 -21.98
N LYS A 410 6.08 -4.08 -22.00
CA LYS A 410 4.90 -3.29 -21.68
C LYS A 410 4.87 -2.88 -20.21
N ILE A 411 4.26 -1.75 -19.93
CA ILE A 411 4.18 -1.17 -18.59
C ILE A 411 2.74 -1.20 -18.11
N ILE A 412 2.50 -1.80 -16.93
CA ILE A 412 1.22 -1.75 -16.24
C ILE A 412 1.35 -0.74 -15.09
N HIS A 413 0.50 0.28 -15.08
CA HIS A 413 0.58 1.41 -14.14
C HIS A 413 0.14 1.06 -12.71
N ARG A 414 -0.99 0.34 -12.55
CA ARG A 414 -1.59 -0.19 -11.33
C ARG A 414 -2.18 0.82 -10.34
N ASP A 415 -2.14 2.12 -10.63
CA ASP A 415 -2.77 3.15 -9.79
C ASP A 415 -3.36 4.28 -10.65
N VAL A 416 -4.17 3.92 -11.67
CA VAL A 416 -4.84 4.87 -12.54
C VAL A 416 -6.02 5.48 -11.80
N LYS A 417 -6.00 6.82 -11.60
CA LYS A 417 -7.03 7.60 -10.88
C LYS A 417 -6.90 9.09 -11.20
N ALA A 418 -7.93 9.88 -10.93
CA ALA A 418 -7.94 11.33 -11.16
C ALA A 418 -6.80 12.10 -10.44
N ALA A 419 -6.31 11.61 -9.29
CA ALA A 419 -5.21 12.24 -8.56
C ALA A 419 -3.84 12.04 -9.24
N ASN A 420 -3.69 10.99 -10.07
CA ASN A 420 -2.45 10.67 -10.78
C ASN A 420 -2.45 11.14 -12.24
N VAL A 421 -3.55 11.73 -12.73
CA VAL A 421 -3.59 12.44 -14.00
C VAL A 421 -3.40 13.93 -13.72
N LEU A 422 -2.27 14.46 -14.15
CA LEU A 422 -1.86 15.85 -13.96
C LEU A 422 -2.25 16.68 -15.20
N LEU A 423 -2.33 17.98 -15.03
CA LEU A 423 -2.70 18.93 -16.08
C LEU A 423 -1.60 19.98 -16.25
N ASP A 424 -1.07 20.11 -17.45
CA ASP A 424 -0.08 21.13 -17.78
C ASP A 424 -0.73 22.53 -17.93
N GLU A 425 0.01 23.51 -18.44
CA GLU A 425 -0.46 24.89 -18.59
C GLU A 425 -1.63 25.02 -19.59
N ASP A 426 -1.73 24.11 -20.56
CA ASP A 426 -2.79 24.07 -21.59
C ASP A 426 -3.94 23.12 -21.21
N PHE A 427 -3.94 22.59 -19.99
CA PHE A 427 -4.86 21.54 -19.53
C PHE A 427 -4.76 20.24 -20.34
N GLU A 428 -3.60 19.93 -20.92
CA GLU A 428 -3.34 18.62 -21.49
C GLU A 428 -3.09 17.61 -20.38
N ALA A 429 -3.64 16.40 -20.55
CA ALA A 429 -3.51 15.34 -19.54
C ALA A 429 -2.16 14.66 -19.60
N VAL A 430 -1.54 14.50 -18.44
CA VAL A 430 -0.25 13.85 -18.25
C VAL A 430 -0.35 12.83 -17.13
N VAL A 431 -0.31 11.53 -17.47
CA VAL A 431 -0.36 10.44 -16.49
C VAL A 431 0.97 10.38 -15.75
N GLY A 432 0.90 10.34 -14.43
CA GLY A 432 2.07 10.35 -13.54
C GLY A 432 1.96 9.36 -12.38
N ASP A 433 2.93 9.39 -11.48
CA ASP A 433 3.11 8.51 -10.33
C ASP A 433 3.30 7.02 -10.68
N PHE A 434 4.45 6.71 -11.25
CA PHE A 434 4.86 5.35 -11.63
C PHE A 434 5.39 4.51 -10.45
N GLY A 435 5.25 4.96 -9.21
CA GLY A 435 5.76 4.28 -8.02
C GLY A 435 5.25 2.85 -7.82
N LEU A 436 4.10 2.51 -8.41
CA LEU A 436 3.53 1.16 -8.42
C LEU A 436 3.69 0.42 -9.76
N ALA A 437 4.19 1.06 -10.82
CA ALA A 437 4.25 0.49 -12.16
C ALA A 437 5.10 -0.79 -12.24
N LYS A 438 4.83 -1.62 -13.25
CA LYS A 438 5.48 -2.92 -13.45
C LYS A 438 5.78 -3.15 -14.92
N LEU A 439 7.04 -3.51 -15.23
CA LEU A 439 7.41 -4.05 -16.55
C LEU A 439 6.90 -5.48 -16.69
N VAL A 440 6.26 -5.77 -17.79
CA VAL A 440 5.73 -7.10 -18.10
C VAL A 440 6.21 -7.51 -19.49
N ASP A 441 6.86 -8.66 -19.58
CA ASP A 441 7.26 -9.26 -20.85
C ASP A 441 6.02 -9.39 -21.74
N VAL A 442 6.12 -8.97 -23.00
CA VAL A 442 5.02 -9.02 -24.00
C VAL A 442 4.45 -10.42 -24.19
N ARG A 443 5.21 -11.48 -23.85
CA ARG A 443 4.75 -12.87 -23.88
C ARG A 443 3.84 -13.25 -22.72
N LYS A 444 3.77 -12.40 -21.67
CA LYS A 444 2.96 -12.62 -20.47
C LYS A 444 1.73 -11.74 -20.52
N THR A 445 0.58 -12.29 -20.21
CA THR A 445 -0.69 -11.56 -20.13
C THR A 445 -0.89 -10.87 -18.78
N ASN A 446 -0.20 -11.33 -17.73
CA ASN A 446 -0.32 -10.76 -16.38
C ASN A 446 0.95 -10.98 -15.55
N VAL A 447 1.02 -10.30 -14.44
CA VAL A 447 2.06 -10.48 -13.41
C VAL A 447 1.42 -10.62 -12.04
N THR A 448 1.80 -11.67 -11.30
CA THR A 448 1.36 -11.84 -9.91
C THR A 448 2.20 -10.95 -9.00
N THR A 449 1.53 -10.16 -8.15
CA THR A 449 2.18 -9.18 -7.27
C THR A 449 1.30 -8.90 -6.07
N GLN A 450 1.89 -8.39 -4.99
CA GLN A 450 1.12 -7.87 -3.88
C GLN A 450 0.12 -6.82 -4.40
N VAL A 451 -1.14 -6.92 -3.99
CA VAL A 451 -2.18 -5.96 -4.34
C VAL A 451 -1.81 -4.59 -3.77
N ARG A 452 -1.72 -3.61 -4.63
CA ARG A 452 -1.43 -2.21 -4.30
C ARG A 452 -2.23 -1.33 -5.24
N GLY A 453 -2.59 -0.15 -4.77
CA GLY A 453 -3.38 0.81 -5.52
C GLY A 453 -4.37 1.53 -4.61
N THR A 454 -5.24 2.32 -5.19
CA THR A 454 -6.24 3.12 -4.48
C THR A 454 -7.58 2.41 -4.45
N MET A 455 -8.15 2.21 -3.27
CA MET A 455 -9.48 1.60 -3.11
C MET A 455 -10.50 2.32 -3.98
N GLY A 456 -11.40 1.55 -4.60
CA GLY A 456 -12.37 2.04 -5.57
C GLY A 456 -11.86 2.05 -7.02
N HIS A 457 -10.53 2.05 -7.25
CA HIS A 457 -9.90 1.97 -8.58
C HIS A 457 -9.23 0.61 -8.84
N ILE A 458 -9.10 -0.24 -7.82
CA ILE A 458 -8.51 -1.57 -7.95
C ILE A 458 -9.52 -2.50 -8.62
N ALA A 459 -9.12 -3.14 -9.71
CA ALA A 459 -9.94 -4.11 -10.42
C ALA A 459 -10.23 -5.35 -9.55
N PRO A 460 -11.45 -5.92 -9.60
CA PRO A 460 -11.88 -7.01 -8.71
C PRO A 460 -11.01 -8.27 -8.85
N GLU A 461 -10.59 -8.64 -10.06
CA GLU A 461 -9.70 -9.78 -10.28
C GLU A 461 -8.29 -9.54 -9.70
N TYR A 462 -7.81 -8.31 -9.73
CA TYR A 462 -6.52 -7.97 -9.13
C TYR A 462 -6.61 -8.03 -7.61
N LEU A 463 -7.71 -7.53 -7.04
CA LEU A 463 -7.95 -7.60 -5.59
C LEU A 463 -8.03 -9.06 -5.10
N SER A 464 -8.70 -9.94 -5.85
CA SER A 464 -8.93 -11.33 -5.45
C SER A 464 -7.76 -12.26 -5.74
N THR A 465 -7.01 -12.05 -6.83
CA THR A 465 -5.98 -12.99 -7.30
C THR A 465 -4.55 -12.48 -7.17
N GLY A 466 -4.35 -11.18 -6.92
CA GLY A 466 -3.04 -10.53 -7.00
C GLY A 466 -2.45 -10.48 -8.42
N LYS A 467 -3.21 -10.87 -9.46
CA LYS A 467 -2.78 -10.83 -10.86
C LYS A 467 -3.13 -9.48 -11.48
N SER A 468 -2.11 -8.73 -11.84
CA SER A 468 -2.24 -7.44 -12.54
C SER A 468 -1.95 -7.59 -14.03
N SER A 469 -2.73 -6.93 -14.85
CA SER A 469 -2.59 -6.89 -16.31
C SER A 469 -2.93 -5.49 -16.83
N GLU A 470 -2.76 -5.25 -18.12
CA GLU A 470 -3.27 -4.02 -18.77
C GLU A 470 -4.77 -3.82 -18.51
N ARG A 471 -5.54 -4.89 -18.36
CA ARG A 471 -6.99 -4.82 -18.08
C ARG A 471 -7.30 -4.29 -16.68
N THR A 472 -6.36 -4.37 -15.74
CA THR A 472 -6.51 -3.73 -14.41
C THR A 472 -6.38 -2.20 -14.50
N ASP A 473 -5.52 -1.68 -15.37
CA ASP A 473 -5.42 -0.24 -15.64
C ASP A 473 -6.65 0.28 -16.37
N VAL A 474 -7.20 -0.50 -17.32
CA VAL A 474 -8.45 -0.18 -18.00
C VAL A 474 -9.60 -0.01 -17.00
N PHE A 475 -9.70 -0.88 -16.00
CA PHE A 475 -10.70 -0.74 -14.93
C PHE A 475 -10.53 0.57 -14.17
N GLY A 476 -9.32 0.86 -13.68
CA GLY A 476 -9.02 2.11 -12.97
C GLY A 476 -9.31 3.35 -13.83
N TYR A 477 -9.00 3.26 -15.13
CA TYR A 477 -9.32 4.32 -16.10
C TYR A 477 -10.83 4.52 -16.24
N GLY A 478 -11.62 3.46 -16.31
CA GLY A 478 -13.09 3.55 -16.34
C GLY A 478 -13.64 4.27 -15.10
N ILE A 479 -13.13 3.97 -13.92
CA ILE A 479 -13.50 4.70 -12.69
C ILE A 479 -13.12 6.18 -12.77
N MET A 480 -11.94 6.51 -13.30
CA MET A 480 -11.50 7.89 -13.51
C MET A 480 -12.40 8.64 -14.50
N LEU A 481 -12.91 7.99 -15.54
CA LEU A 481 -13.92 8.58 -16.43
C LEU A 481 -15.21 8.95 -15.68
N LEU A 482 -15.66 8.08 -14.76
CA LEU A 482 -16.83 8.38 -13.93
C LEU A 482 -16.55 9.56 -12.99
N GLU A 483 -15.33 9.66 -12.42
CA GLU A 483 -14.92 10.84 -11.65
C GLU A 483 -14.97 12.13 -12.51
N LEU A 484 -14.53 12.07 -13.76
CA LEU A 484 -14.58 13.22 -14.70
C LEU A 484 -16.01 13.67 -15.03
N VAL A 485 -16.94 12.73 -15.19
CA VAL A 485 -18.35 13.04 -15.49
C VAL A 485 -19.05 13.63 -14.27
N THR A 486 -18.85 13.02 -13.12
CA THR A 486 -19.66 13.29 -11.91
C THR A 486 -19.06 14.33 -10.98
N GLY A 487 -17.74 14.59 -11.10
CA GLY A 487 -16.98 15.37 -10.12
C GLY A 487 -16.78 14.67 -8.78
N GLN A 488 -17.34 13.46 -8.58
CA GLN A 488 -17.39 12.75 -7.30
C GLN A 488 -16.17 11.84 -7.12
N ARG A 489 -15.97 11.36 -5.90
CA ARG A 489 -14.92 10.37 -5.57
C ARG A 489 -15.39 8.97 -5.89
N ALA A 490 -14.46 8.07 -6.27
CA ALA A 490 -14.74 6.65 -6.51
C ALA A 490 -15.40 5.97 -5.29
N ILE A 491 -15.03 6.38 -4.08
CA ILE A 491 -15.66 5.98 -2.81
C ILE A 491 -16.08 7.24 -2.07
N ASP A 492 -17.34 7.32 -1.67
CA ASP A 492 -17.87 8.41 -0.88
C ASP A 492 -18.78 7.87 0.23
N PHE A 493 -18.29 7.91 1.46
CA PHE A 493 -19.01 7.43 2.63
C PHE A 493 -20.17 8.34 3.05
N SER A 494 -20.25 9.57 2.56
CA SER A 494 -21.38 10.45 2.86
C SER A 494 -22.68 9.96 2.22
N ARG A 495 -22.59 9.14 1.17
CA ARG A 495 -23.76 8.52 0.53
C ARG A 495 -24.43 7.43 1.36
N LEU A 496 -23.77 6.89 2.39
CA LEU A 496 -24.38 5.92 3.30
C LEU A 496 -25.62 6.45 4.06
N GLU A 497 -25.75 7.77 4.18
CA GLU A 497 -26.87 8.41 4.86
C GLU A 497 -28.10 8.58 3.94
N GLU A 498 -27.90 8.64 2.64
CA GLU A 498 -28.97 8.92 1.66
C GLU A 498 -29.24 7.74 0.71
N GLU A 499 -28.26 6.90 0.43
CA GLU A 499 -28.32 5.79 -0.54
C GLU A 499 -27.41 4.64 -0.08
N ASP A 500 -27.80 3.40 -0.32
CA ASP A 500 -27.00 2.20 0.02
C ASP A 500 -25.70 2.05 -0.83
N ASP A 501 -25.44 2.96 -1.77
CA ASP A 501 -24.38 2.86 -2.77
C ASP A 501 -23.14 3.73 -2.43
N VAL A 502 -22.19 3.17 -1.68
CA VAL A 502 -20.89 3.83 -1.36
C VAL A 502 -19.98 3.98 -2.58
N LEU A 503 -20.04 3.03 -3.51
CA LEU A 503 -19.21 3.00 -4.70
C LEU A 503 -19.83 3.82 -5.84
N LEU A 504 -19.04 4.73 -6.42
CA LEU A 504 -19.46 5.53 -7.57
C LEU A 504 -19.94 4.67 -8.75
N LEU A 505 -19.25 3.55 -9.01
CA LEU A 505 -19.61 2.63 -10.09
C LEU A 505 -21.01 2.05 -9.92
N ASP A 506 -21.37 1.62 -8.71
CA ASP A 506 -22.67 1.01 -8.44
C ASP A 506 -23.80 2.06 -8.54
N HIS A 507 -23.53 3.25 -8.01
CA HIS A 507 -24.43 4.39 -8.14
C HIS A 507 -24.69 4.76 -9.61
N VAL A 508 -23.64 4.86 -10.44
CA VAL A 508 -23.78 5.17 -11.87
C VAL A 508 -24.53 4.06 -12.61
N LYS A 509 -24.25 2.78 -12.32
CA LYS A 509 -24.98 1.65 -12.91
C LYS A 509 -26.47 1.65 -12.56
N LYS A 510 -26.82 2.07 -11.36
CA LYS A 510 -28.22 2.22 -10.92
C LYS A 510 -28.92 3.32 -11.72
N LEU A 511 -28.34 4.52 -11.79
CA LEU A 511 -28.93 5.65 -12.50
C LEU A 511 -28.96 5.45 -14.03
N GLU A 512 -28.00 4.72 -14.60
CA GLU A 512 -28.05 4.32 -16.02
C GLU A 512 -29.26 3.42 -16.28
N ARG A 513 -29.49 2.40 -15.45
CA ARG A 513 -30.66 1.52 -15.55
C ARG A 513 -31.99 2.27 -15.39
N GLU A 514 -32.03 3.26 -14.53
CA GLU A 514 -33.18 4.14 -14.32
C GLU A 514 -33.35 5.20 -15.44
N LYS A 515 -32.41 5.28 -16.40
CA LYS A 515 -32.33 6.31 -17.44
C LYS A 515 -32.33 7.74 -16.89
N ARG A 516 -31.65 7.94 -15.76
CA ARG A 516 -31.54 9.21 -15.03
C ARG A 516 -30.12 9.76 -15.09
N LEU A 517 -29.49 9.72 -16.26
CA LEU A 517 -28.10 10.13 -16.45
C LEU A 517 -27.86 11.62 -16.18
N ASP A 518 -28.88 12.47 -16.33
CA ASP A 518 -28.82 13.89 -15.99
C ASP A 518 -28.55 14.14 -14.50
N ALA A 519 -28.96 13.23 -13.63
CA ALA A 519 -28.71 13.32 -12.19
C ALA A 519 -27.23 13.02 -11.82
N ILE A 520 -26.48 12.35 -12.69
CA ILE A 520 -25.09 11.95 -12.45
C ILE A 520 -24.10 13.09 -12.69
N VAL A 521 -24.40 13.98 -13.64
CA VAL A 521 -23.46 14.97 -14.15
C VAL A 521 -23.09 15.99 -13.07
N ASP A 522 -21.80 16.34 -13.00
CA ASP A 522 -21.28 17.33 -12.08
C ASP A 522 -22.07 18.65 -12.14
N ARG A 523 -22.64 19.04 -11.00
CA ARG A 523 -23.43 20.27 -10.87
C ARG A 523 -22.62 21.53 -11.18
N ASN A 524 -21.29 21.49 -11.00
CA ASN A 524 -20.40 22.61 -11.31
C ASN A 524 -20.34 22.94 -12.81
N LEU A 525 -20.76 22.02 -13.68
CA LEU A 525 -20.86 22.29 -15.11
C LEU A 525 -22.05 23.19 -15.50
N ASN A 526 -22.97 23.47 -14.57
CA ASN A 526 -24.12 24.36 -14.79
C ASN A 526 -24.91 24.04 -16.07
N LYS A 527 -25.06 22.75 -16.39
CA LYS A 527 -25.70 22.23 -17.62
C LYS A 527 -25.00 22.66 -18.93
N ASN A 528 -23.77 23.13 -18.87
CA ASN A 528 -22.98 23.48 -20.04
C ASN A 528 -22.21 22.26 -20.58
N TYR A 529 -22.93 21.27 -21.08
CA TYR A 529 -22.42 20.02 -21.66
C TYR A 529 -23.39 19.48 -22.73
N ASN A 530 -22.88 18.63 -23.61
CA ASN A 530 -23.70 17.85 -24.52
C ASN A 530 -24.06 16.51 -23.87
N ILE A 531 -25.35 16.24 -23.67
CA ILE A 531 -25.82 15.01 -23.01
C ILE A 531 -25.40 13.74 -23.77
N GLN A 532 -25.38 13.76 -25.08
CA GLN A 532 -24.97 12.62 -25.91
C GLN A 532 -23.49 12.27 -25.70
N GLU A 533 -22.63 13.29 -25.53
CA GLU A 533 -21.22 13.07 -25.23
C GLU A 533 -21.02 12.57 -23.78
N VAL A 534 -21.85 13.00 -22.85
CA VAL A 534 -21.88 12.48 -21.47
C VAL A 534 -22.26 11.00 -21.47
N GLU A 535 -23.34 10.64 -22.17
CA GLU A 535 -23.77 9.26 -22.33
C GLU A 535 -22.68 8.38 -22.93
N MET A 536 -22.04 8.86 -24.02
CA MET A 536 -20.91 8.19 -24.64
C MET A 536 -19.76 7.94 -23.63
N MET A 537 -19.39 8.93 -22.85
CA MET A 537 -18.29 8.78 -21.86
C MET A 537 -18.66 7.81 -20.75
N ILE A 538 -19.92 7.80 -20.30
CA ILE A 538 -20.42 6.84 -19.29
C ILE A 538 -20.42 5.43 -19.89
N GLN A 539 -20.87 5.24 -21.11
CA GLN A 539 -20.86 3.94 -21.80
C GLN A 539 -19.44 3.38 -21.90
N VAL A 540 -18.47 4.19 -22.33
CA VAL A 540 -17.06 3.80 -22.36
C VAL A 540 -16.56 3.42 -20.95
N ALA A 541 -16.91 4.18 -19.92
CA ALA A 541 -16.54 3.88 -18.54
C ALA A 541 -17.11 2.55 -18.07
N LEU A 542 -18.38 2.25 -18.37
CA LEU A 542 -19.03 0.99 -18.01
C LEU A 542 -18.42 -0.21 -18.75
N LEU A 543 -18.04 -0.04 -20.02
CA LEU A 543 -17.30 -1.05 -20.78
C LEU A 543 -15.93 -1.33 -20.16
N CYS A 544 -15.22 -0.29 -19.69
CA CYS A 544 -13.93 -0.42 -19.01
C CYS A 544 -14.03 -1.09 -17.64
N THR A 545 -15.17 -0.98 -16.95
CA THR A 545 -15.37 -1.47 -15.58
C THR A 545 -16.12 -2.80 -15.50
N GLN A 546 -16.16 -3.58 -16.58
CA GLN A 546 -16.74 -4.92 -16.57
C GLN A 546 -16.04 -5.83 -15.57
N ALA A 547 -16.80 -6.73 -14.92
CA ALA A 547 -16.28 -7.64 -13.90
C ALA A 547 -15.19 -8.56 -14.46
N SER A 548 -15.42 -9.09 -15.67
CA SER A 548 -14.50 -9.99 -16.38
C SER A 548 -13.44 -9.18 -17.13
N PRO A 549 -12.14 -9.34 -16.86
CA PRO A 549 -11.08 -8.54 -17.48
C PRO A 549 -10.99 -8.72 -18.99
N GLU A 550 -11.29 -9.92 -19.50
CA GLU A 550 -11.31 -10.24 -20.95
C GLU A 550 -12.39 -9.48 -21.72
N ASN A 551 -13.47 -9.08 -21.08
CA ASN A 551 -14.56 -8.33 -21.72
C ASN A 551 -14.27 -6.82 -21.77
N ARG A 552 -13.28 -6.33 -21.03
CA ARG A 552 -12.89 -4.92 -21.08
C ARG A 552 -12.15 -4.62 -22.39
N PRO A 553 -12.38 -3.46 -23.01
CA PRO A 553 -11.67 -3.07 -24.22
C PRO A 553 -10.16 -2.91 -23.99
N ALA A 554 -9.34 -3.01 -25.04
CA ALA A 554 -7.96 -2.53 -25.03
C ALA A 554 -7.93 -1.00 -25.00
N MET A 555 -6.80 -0.38 -24.56
CA MET A 555 -6.74 1.09 -24.53
C MET A 555 -6.83 1.72 -25.91
N SER A 556 -6.31 1.07 -26.95
CA SER A 556 -6.51 1.51 -28.35
C SER A 556 -7.98 1.50 -28.80
N GLU A 557 -8.78 0.54 -28.32
CA GLU A 557 -10.23 0.53 -28.55
C GLU A 557 -10.91 1.67 -27.76
N VAL A 558 -10.47 1.93 -26.51
CA VAL A 558 -10.98 3.03 -25.69
C VAL A 558 -10.72 4.39 -26.38
N VAL A 559 -9.53 4.59 -26.93
CA VAL A 559 -9.19 5.82 -27.69
C VAL A 559 -10.15 6.00 -28.86
N ARG A 560 -10.35 4.97 -29.68
CA ARG A 560 -11.29 5.04 -30.84
C ARG A 560 -12.71 5.32 -30.40
N MET A 561 -13.21 4.67 -29.35
CA MET A 561 -14.55 4.91 -28.82
C MET A 561 -14.73 6.36 -28.34
N LEU A 562 -13.72 6.94 -27.69
CA LEU A 562 -13.75 8.35 -27.26
C LEU A 562 -13.66 9.32 -28.46
N GLU A 563 -13.10 8.90 -29.58
CA GLU A 563 -13.06 9.63 -30.85
C GLU A 563 -14.35 9.44 -31.66
N GLY A 564 -15.29 8.59 -31.21
CA GLY A 564 -16.60 8.37 -31.81
C GLY A 564 -16.70 7.13 -32.72
N GLU A 565 -15.71 6.22 -32.66
CA GLU A 565 -15.66 5.04 -33.52
C GLU A 565 -15.88 3.73 -32.73
N GLY A 566 -16.78 2.87 -33.18
CA GLY A 566 -16.96 1.49 -32.69
C GLY A 566 -17.65 1.35 -31.33
N LEU A 567 -18.16 2.44 -30.73
CA LEU A 567 -18.86 2.39 -29.45
C LEU A 567 -20.23 1.69 -29.54
N ALA A 568 -21.00 1.98 -30.56
CA ALA A 568 -22.39 1.50 -30.68
C ALA A 568 -22.46 -0.04 -30.67
N GLU A 569 -21.63 -0.68 -31.52
CA GLU A 569 -21.60 -2.13 -31.64
C GLU A 569 -21.17 -2.78 -30.29
N ARG A 570 -20.14 -2.22 -29.68
CA ARG A 570 -19.60 -2.75 -28.41
C ARG A 570 -20.58 -2.55 -27.25
N TRP A 571 -21.36 -1.46 -27.27
CA TRP A 571 -22.39 -1.18 -26.29
C TRP A 571 -23.60 -2.10 -26.43
N GLU A 572 -24.05 -2.40 -27.65
CA GLU A 572 -25.12 -3.37 -27.91
C GLU A 572 -24.74 -4.77 -27.44
N GLU A 573 -23.52 -5.22 -27.70
CA GLU A 573 -23.01 -6.49 -27.19
C GLU A 573 -23.06 -6.54 -25.65
N TRP A 574 -22.60 -5.49 -25.01
CA TRP A 574 -22.62 -5.40 -23.55
C TRP A 574 -24.04 -5.42 -22.98
N GLN A 575 -24.96 -4.65 -23.54
CA GLN A 575 -26.35 -4.63 -23.11
C GLN A 575 -27.00 -6.02 -23.20
N HIS A 576 -26.72 -6.75 -24.27
CA HIS A 576 -27.25 -8.10 -24.45
C HIS A 576 -26.74 -9.07 -23.35
N VAL A 577 -25.48 -8.99 -23.00
CA VAL A 577 -24.87 -9.79 -21.94
C VAL A 577 -25.43 -9.43 -20.57
N GLU A 578 -25.57 -8.13 -20.26
CA GLU A 578 -26.12 -7.68 -18.97
C GLU A 578 -27.59 -8.06 -18.79
N VAL A 579 -28.42 -7.94 -19.82
CA VAL A 579 -29.83 -8.37 -19.80
C VAL A 579 -29.92 -9.87 -19.54
N THR A 580 -29.10 -10.67 -20.22
CA THR A 580 -29.06 -12.13 -20.04
C THR A 580 -28.65 -12.50 -18.60
N ARG A 581 -27.63 -11.84 -18.05
CA ARG A 581 -27.14 -12.05 -16.68
C ARG A 581 -28.20 -11.67 -15.64
N MET A 582 -28.93 -10.57 -15.85
CA MET A 582 -30.01 -10.16 -14.97
C MET A 582 -31.17 -11.15 -14.97
N GLN A 583 -31.59 -11.62 -16.13
CA GLN A 583 -32.64 -12.64 -16.24
C GLN A 583 -32.24 -13.94 -15.52
N GLU A 584 -30.98 -14.34 -15.62
CA GLU A 584 -30.46 -15.51 -14.92
C GLU A 584 -30.43 -15.31 -13.39
N TYR A 585 -30.03 -14.12 -12.93
CA TYR A 585 -30.02 -13.77 -11.50
C TYR A 585 -31.45 -13.76 -10.91
N GLU A 586 -32.42 -13.13 -11.61
CA GLU A 586 -33.82 -13.16 -11.21
C GLU A 586 -34.41 -14.58 -11.22
N ARG A 587 -33.98 -15.41 -12.17
CA ARG A 587 -34.40 -16.83 -12.22
C ARG A 587 -33.85 -17.61 -11.04
N LEU A 588 -32.60 -17.32 -10.62
CA LEU A 588 -32.01 -17.92 -9.43
C LEU A 588 -32.70 -17.44 -8.16
N GLN A 589 -32.94 -16.15 -8.00
CA GLN A 589 -33.68 -15.61 -6.84
C GLN A 589 -35.06 -16.26 -6.72
N ARG A 590 -35.87 -16.28 -7.78
CA ARG A 590 -37.16 -16.96 -7.79
C ARG A 590 -37.08 -18.43 -7.39
N ARG A 591 -35.95 -19.09 -7.68
CA ARG A 591 -35.71 -20.48 -7.31
C ARG A 591 -35.41 -20.67 -5.81
N PHE A 592 -34.86 -19.65 -5.16
CA PHE A 592 -34.60 -19.62 -3.72
C PHE A 592 -35.87 -19.25 -2.94
N ASP A 593 -36.66 -18.27 -3.41
CA ASP A 593 -37.93 -17.86 -2.78
C ASP A 593 -38.95 -19.01 -2.71
N TRP A 594 -38.98 -19.89 -3.70
CA TRP A 594 -39.83 -21.11 -3.67
C TRP A 594 -39.33 -22.17 -2.68
N GLY A 595 -38.10 -22.04 -2.18
CA GLY A 595 -37.51 -22.94 -1.17
C GLY A 595 -37.94 -22.61 0.27
N GLU A 596 -38.20 -21.34 0.55
CA GLU A 596 -38.61 -20.91 1.90
C GLU A 596 -40.12 -21.18 2.18
N ASP A 597 -41.00 -21.05 1.19
CA ASP A 597 -42.43 -21.35 1.35
C ASP A 597 -42.76 -22.84 1.54
N SER A 598 -41.82 -23.74 1.20
CA SER A 598 -42.03 -25.20 1.35
C SER A 598 -41.66 -25.74 2.73
N VAL A 599 -41.11 -24.94 3.63
CA VAL A 599 -40.70 -25.38 4.98
C VAL A 599 -41.73 -25.07 6.07
N TYR A 600 -42.74 -24.25 5.77
CA TYR A 600 -43.76 -23.84 6.77
C TYR A 600 -45.10 -24.56 6.72
N ASN A 601 -45.27 -25.63 5.90
CA ASN A 601 -46.42 -26.51 5.94
C ASN A 601 -46.07 -27.88 6.53
N GLN A 602 -45.70 -27.92 7.82
CA GLN A 602 -45.80 -29.11 8.61
C GLN A 602 -47.12 -29.03 9.43
N ASP A 603 -48.09 -29.75 8.92
CA ASP A 603 -49.33 -30.03 9.64
C ASP A 603 -49.05 -30.54 11.05
N ALA A 604 -49.67 -29.90 12.00
CA ALA A 604 -49.72 -30.34 13.38
C ALA A 604 -50.32 -31.76 13.44
N ILE A 605 -49.49 -32.75 13.75
CA ILE A 605 -49.98 -34.09 14.10
C ILE A 605 -50.56 -33.99 15.50
N GLU A 606 -51.88 -33.98 15.58
CA GLU A 606 -52.62 -34.20 16.81
C GLU A 606 -52.28 -35.58 17.37
N LEU A 607 -51.60 -35.61 18.50
CA LEU A 607 -51.51 -36.79 19.34
C LEU A 607 -52.81 -36.91 20.14
N SER A 608 -53.80 -37.59 19.59
CA SER A 608 -54.97 -38.07 20.34
C SER A 608 -54.51 -39.16 21.30
N GLY A 609 -54.79 -38.94 22.57
CA GLY A 609 -54.51 -39.86 23.65
C GLY A 609 -55.34 -41.16 23.60
N GLY A 610 -54.82 -42.16 24.24
CA GLY A 610 -55.43 -43.41 24.47
C GLY A 610 -54.81 -44.20 25.62
N ARG A 611 -55.45 -44.12 26.78
CA ARG A 611 -55.47 -45.02 27.95
C ARG A 611 -54.19 -45.68 28.43
#